data_85be77f1d35945674fd4e64eab6fb466
#
_entry.id   85be77f1d35945674fd4e64eab6fb466
#
_cell.length_a   1.000
_cell.length_b   1.000
_cell.length_c   1.000
_cell.angle_alpha   90.00
_cell.angle_beta   90.00
_cell.angle_gamma   90.00
#
_symmetry.space_group_name_H-M   'P 1'
#
loop_
_entity.id
_entity.type
_entity.pdbx_description
1 polymer ?
#
loop_
_entity_poly.entity_id
_entity_poly.type
_entity_poly.pdbx_seq_one_letter_code
_entity_poly.pdbx_strand_id
1 'polypeptide(L)'
;MPQFPLQKLYIHGKLTDASGNETFQSVNPANGEILAQVQRATQADVERAVVSAEQGQREWAAMTATQRSRILLRAVAILRDRNDELAVLETLDTGKPLSETSVVDIVTGADVLEYDTGLASAIEGTSDERRVGKEWISLWP
;
A
#
# COMPACT_ATOMS: atom_id res chain seq x y z
N MET A 1 28.59 5.47 0.75
CA MET A 1 27.78 5.07 1.93
C MET A 1 26.32 5.14 1.53
N PRO A 2 25.42 4.31 2.06
CA PRO A 2 23.99 4.42 1.75
C PRO A 2 23.42 5.79 2.12
N GLN A 3 22.57 6.35 1.28
CA GLN A 3 21.96 7.67 1.49
C GLN A 3 20.90 7.64 2.58
N PHE A 4 20.19 6.51 2.70
CA PHE A 4 19.13 6.30 3.68
C PHE A 4 19.52 5.22 4.70
N PRO A 5 18.92 5.22 5.90
CA PRO A 5 19.16 4.18 6.90
C PRO A 5 18.70 2.80 6.42
N LEU A 6 19.07 1.76 7.17
CA LEU A 6 18.61 0.40 6.93
C LEU A 6 17.07 0.35 6.91
N GLN A 7 16.53 -0.15 5.80
CA GLN A 7 15.09 -0.31 5.64
C GLN A 7 14.63 -1.64 6.24
N LYS A 8 13.65 -1.55 7.12
CA LYS A 8 13.08 -2.68 7.86
C LYS A 8 11.76 -3.14 7.24
N LEU A 9 11.28 -4.30 7.65
CA LEU A 9 9.95 -4.77 7.33
C LEU A 9 8.90 -3.93 8.07
N TYR A 10 7.72 -3.76 7.48
CA TYR A 10 6.58 -3.13 8.13
C TYR A 10 5.48 -4.16 8.35
N ILE A 11 5.34 -4.63 9.60
CA ILE A 11 4.39 -5.68 9.97
C ILE A 11 3.62 -5.22 11.22
N HIS A 12 2.34 -5.40 11.20
CA HIS A 12 1.43 -5.05 12.31
C HIS A 12 1.54 -3.59 12.76
N GLY A 13 1.65 -2.67 11.79
CA GLY A 13 1.75 -1.23 12.04
C GLY A 13 3.09 -0.76 12.60
N LYS A 14 4.15 -1.58 12.55
CA LYS A 14 5.47 -1.28 13.11
C LYS A 14 6.60 -1.66 12.18
N LEU A 15 7.68 -0.88 12.23
CA LEU A 15 8.96 -1.26 11.64
C LEU A 15 9.55 -2.40 12.48
N THR A 16 9.81 -3.54 11.84
CA THR A 16 10.24 -4.79 12.48
C THR A 16 11.47 -5.33 11.77
N ASP A 17 12.44 -5.83 12.50
CA ASP A 17 13.59 -6.50 11.90
C ASP A 17 13.17 -7.84 11.28
N ALA A 18 13.77 -8.16 10.13
CA ALA A 18 13.61 -9.46 9.51
C ALA A 18 14.17 -10.57 10.42
N SER A 19 13.58 -11.75 10.36
CA SER A 19 14.04 -12.92 11.11
C SER A 19 15.40 -13.45 10.63
N GLY A 20 15.79 -13.12 9.37
CA GLY A 20 17.09 -13.41 8.80
C GLY A 20 18.01 -12.19 8.82
N ASN A 21 19.29 -12.41 8.56
CA ASN A 21 20.30 -11.36 8.53
C ASN A 21 20.61 -10.87 7.11
N GLU A 22 19.91 -11.39 6.09
CA GLU A 22 20.16 -11.03 4.71
C GLU A 22 19.61 -9.65 4.38
N THR A 23 20.38 -8.90 3.58
CA THR A 23 19.97 -7.61 3.02
C THR A 23 20.25 -7.58 1.53
N PHE A 24 19.58 -6.69 0.83
CA PHE A 24 19.89 -6.32 -0.54
C PHE A 24 19.97 -4.80 -0.67
N GLN A 25 20.57 -4.33 -1.76
CA GLN A 25 20.77 -2.91 -2.01
C GLN A 25 19.65 -2.36 -2.91
N SER A 26 19.05 -1.23 -2.52
CA SER A 26 18.37 -0.35 -3.46
C SER A 26 19.41 0.60 -4.06
N VAL A 27 19.42 0.73 -5.37
CA VAL A 27 20.45 1.44 -6.13
C VAL A 27 19.78 2.48 -7.02
N ASN A 28 20.28 3.71 -7.02
CA ASN A 28 19.86 4.73 -7.96
C ASN A 28 20.25 4.33 -9.39
N PRO A 29 19.31 4.09 -10.29
CA PRO A 29 19.61 3.64 -11.66
C PRO A 29 20.31 4.70 -12.53
N ALA A 30 20.24 5.99 -12.15
CA ALA A 30 20.84 7.06 -12.91
C ALA A 30 22.37 7.14 -12.73
N ASN A 31 22.90 6.75 -11.56
CA ASN A 31 24.32 6.90 -11.24
C ASN A 31 24.96 5.67 -10.55
N GLY A 32 24.18 4.64 -10.23
CA GLY A 32 24.66 3.42 -9.57
C GLY A 32 24.95 3.57 -8.08
N GLU A 33 24.62 4.69 -7.46
CA GLU A 33 24.84 4.88 -6.02
C GLU A 33 23.86 4.08 -5.18
N ILE A 34 24.34 3.56 -4.05
CA ILE A 34 23.52 2.81 -3.10
C ILE A 34 22.63 3.80 -2.33
N LEU A 35 21.33 3.67 -2.49
CA LEU A 35 20.33 4.45 -1.75
C LEU A 35 20.14 3.92 -0.34
N ALA A 36 19.88 2.62 -0.21
CA ALA A 36 19.63 1.98 1.07
C ALA A 36 20.06 0.51 1.06
N GLN A 37 20.29 -0.03 2.26
CA GLN A 37 20.22 -1.46 2.52
C GLN A 37 18.80 -1.80 2.94
N VAL A 38 18.25 -2.86 2.38
CA VAL A 38 16.88 -3.31 2.66
C VAL A 38 16.94 -4.72 3.22
N GLN A 39 16.30 -4.97 4.34
CA GLN A 39 16.23 -6.31 4.92
C GLN A 39 15.43 -7.25 4.04
N ARG A 40 15.96 -8.46 3.80
CA ARG A 40 15.27 -9.51 3.07
C ARG A 40 14.34 -10.28 4.00
N ALA A 41 13.04 -10.27 3.71
CA ALA A 41 12.09 -11.07 4.45
C ALA A 41 12.33 -12.57 4.25
N THR A 42 12.22 -13.34 5.32
CA THR A 42 12.15 -14.80 5.28
C THR A 42 10.71 -15.28 5.05
N GLN A 43 10.54 -16.57 4.79
CA GLN A 43 9.19 -17.16 4.70
C GLN A 43 8.40 -16.92 6.00
N ALA A 44 9.02 -17.09 7.16
CA ALA A 44 8.38 -16.86 8.45
C ALA A 44 7.92 -15.39 8.64
N ASP A 45 8.67 -14.43 8.09
CA ASP A 45 8.28 -13.02 8.11
C ASP A 45 7.04 -12.78 7.24
N VAL A 46 7.00 -13.38 6.06
CA VAL A 46 5.84 -13.30 5.15
C VAL A 46 4.60 -13.92 5.80
N GLU A 47 4.73 -15.09 6.42
CA GLU A 47 3.64 -15.74 7.15
C GLU A 47 3.09 -14.84 8.28
N ARG A 48 3.97 -14.23 9.07
CA ARG A 48 3.56 -13.25 10.10
C ARG A 48 2.85 -12.04 9.51
N ALA A 49 3.32 -11.54 8.38
CA ALA A 49 2.70 -10.40 7.70
C ALA A 49 1.29 -10.76 7.20
N VAL A 50 1.10 -11.95 6.63
CA VAL A 50 -0.22 -12.44 6.18
C VAL A 50 -1.18 -12.56 7.36
N VAL A 51 -0.77 -13.20 8.47
CA VAL A 51 -1.61 -13.31 9.68
C VAL A 51 -2.01 -11.93 10.20
N SER A 52 -1.07 -10.98 10.23
CA SER A 52 -1.36 -9.59 10.61
C SER A 52 -2.34 -8.91 9.66
N ALA A 53 -2.20 -9.15 8.35
CA ALA A 53 -3.11 -8.60 7.34
C ALA A 53 -4.53 -9.17 7.46
N GLU A 54 -4.68 -10.46 7.74
CA GLU A 54 -5.99 -11.09 8.00
C GLU A 54 -6.70 -10.48 9.22
N GLN A 55 -5.95 -10.21 10.28
CA GLN A 55 -6.49 -9.53 11.46
C GLN A 55 -6.94 -8.11 11.11
N GLY A 56 -6.09 -7.33 10.44
CA GLY A 56 -6.41 -5.98 10.00
C GLY A 56 -7.60 -5.94 9.03
N GLN A 57 -7.71 -6.94 8.14
CA GLN A 57 -8.86 -7.07 7.24
C GLN A 57 -10.19 -7.27 7.99
N ARG A 58 -10.21 -8.04 9.07
CA ARG A 58 -11.42 -8.22 9.89
C ARG A 58 -11.86 -6.91 10.54
N GLU A 59 -10.91 -6.15 11.09
CA GLU A 59 -11.16 -4.83 11.69
C GLU A 59 -11.65 -3.84 10.62
N TRP A 60 -11.00 -3.81 9.46
CA TRP A 60 -11.37 -2.96 8.34
C TRP A 60 -12.76 -3.28 7.78
N ALA A 61 -13.08 -4.55 7.64
CA ALA A 61 -14.38 -5.02 7.16
C ALA A 61 -15.52 -4.70 8.13
N ALA A 62 -15.24 -4.62 9.43
CA ALA A 62 -16.22 -4.25 10.45
C ALA A 62 -16.57 -2.75 10.44
N MET A 63 -15.74 -1.92 9.80
CA MET A 63 -16.01 -0.49 9.67
C MET A 63 -17.07 -0.20 8.61
N THR A 64 -17.87 0.86 8.81
CA THR A 64 -18.78 1.36 7.77
C THR A 64 -17.98 1.95 6.59
N ALA A 65 -18.60 2.01 5.40
CA ALA A 65 -17.98 2.63 4.23
C ALA A 65 -17.52 4.08 4.52
N THR A 66 -18.33 4.84 5.22
CA THR A 66 -18.01 6.22 5.64
C THR A 66 -16.78 6.29 6.55
N GLN A 67 -16.64 5.36 7.50
CA GLN A 67 -15.47 5.32 8.37
C GLN A 67 -14.19 5.00 7.59
N ARG A 68 -14.25 4.03 6.68
CA ARG A 68 -13.15 3.70 5.78
C ARG A 68 -12.75 4.87 4.89
N SER A 69 -13.74 5.52 4.26
CA SER A 69 -13.51 6.70 3.41
C SER A 69 -12.81 7.82 4.17
N ARG A 70 -13.22 8.11 5.41
CA ARG A 70 -12.56 9.15 6.22
C ARG A 70 -11.09 8.86 6.51
N ILE A 71 -10.72 7.59 6.69
CA ILE A 71 -9.32 7.19 6.89
C ILE A 71 -8.53 7.39 5.60
N LEU A 72 -9.06 6.92 4.46
CA LEU A 72 -8.39 7.02 3.17
C LEU A 72 -8.25 8.47 2.69
N LEU A 73 -9.25 9.33 2.90
CA LEU A 73 -9.15 10.75 2.57
C LEU A 73 -8.07 11.48 3.38
N ARG A 74 -7.81 11.05 4.63
CA ARG A 74 -6.65 11.56 5.38
C ARG A 74 -5.33 11.12 4.77
N ALA A 75 -5.26 9.88 4.26
CA ALA A 75 -4.09 9.40 3.55
C ALA A 75 -3.84 10.19 2.24
N VAL A 76 -4.91 10.51 1.49
CA VAL A 76 -4.85 11.39 0.30
C VAL A 76 -4.26 12.76 0.66
N ALA A 77 -4.75 13.37 1.74
CA ALA A 77 -4.25 14.66 2.19
C ALA A 77 -2.75 14.60 2.53
N ILE A 78 -2.29 13.54 3.20
CA ILE A 78 -0.87 13.33 3.52
C ILE A 78 -0.04 13.13 2.25
N LEU A 79 -0.53 12.37 1.27
CA LEU A 79 0.17 12.17 0.00
C LEU A 79 0.39 13.51 -0.73
N ARG A 80 -0.65 14.35 -0.80
CA ARG A 80 -0.57 15.67 -1.44
C ARG A 80 0.36 16.63 -0.69
N ASP A 81 0.30 16.62 0.64
CA ASP A 81 1.15 17.47 1.49
C ASP A 81 2.64 17.09 1.37
N ARG A 82 2.92 15.80 1.20
CA ARG A 82 4.28 15.26 1.06
C ARG A 82 4.70 15.01 -0.39
N ASN A 83 4.00 15.58 -1.37
CA ASN A 83 4.26 15.34 -2.79
C ASN A 83 5.73 15.52 -3.17
N ASP A 84 6.34 16.66 -2.81
CA ASP A 84 7.72 16.98 -3.21
C ASP A 84 8.73 15.99 -2.63
N GLU A 85 8.55 15.58 -1.36
CA GLU A 85 9.40 14.58 -0.71
C GLU A 85 9.30 13.23 -1.42
N LEU A 86 8.07 12.78 -1.68
CA LEU A 86 7.80 11.48 -2.31
C LEU A 86 8.29 11.46 -3.77
N ALA A 87 8.10 12.54 -4.50
CA ALA A 87 8.57 12.68 -5.88
C ALA A 87 10.10 12.58 -5.98
N VAL A 88 10.84 13.21 -5.07
CA VAL A 88 12.31 13.07 -5.01
C VAL A 88 12.70 11.62 -4.71
N LEU A 89 12.05 10.98 -3.76
CA LEU A 89 12.32 9.58 -3.41
C LEU A 89 12.07 8.64 -4.61
N GLU A 90 10.96 8.83 -5.30
CA GLU A 90 10.62 8.06 -6.50
C GLU A 90 11.63 8.29 -7.63
N THR A 91 12.03 9.54 -7.87
CA THR A 91 13.07 9.87 -8.85
C THR A 91 14.38 9.13 -8.56
N LEU A 92 14.78 9.09 -7.30
CA LEU A 92 16.02 8.41 -6.90
C LEU A 92 15.94 6.90 -7.10
N ASP A 93 14.79 6.28 -6.80
CA ASP A 93 14.61 4.83 -6.82
C ASP A 93 14.31 4.30 -8.23
N THR A 94 13.54 5.04 -9.04
CA THR A 94 13.11 4.61 -10.37
C THR A 94 13.92 5.18 -11.53
N GLY A 95 14.63 6.29 -11.31
CA GLY A 95 15.34 7.03 -12.35
C GLY A 95 14.45 7.91 -13.22
N LYS A 96 13.17 8.06 -12.92
CA LYS A 96 12.29 9.00 -13.63
C LYS A 96 12.70 10.46 -13.40
N PRO A 97 12.45 11.36 -14.37
CA PRO A 97 12.69 12.78 -14.17
C PRO A 97 11.81 13.36 -13.05
N LEU A 98 12.37 14.22 -12.21
CA LEU A 98 11.63 14.90 -11.13
C LEU A 98 10.44 15.73 -11.66
N SER A 99 10.57 16.29 -12.86
CA SER A 99 9.47 16.99 -13.54
C SER A 99 8.26 16.11 -13.86
N GLU A 100 8.44 14.79 -13.89
CA GLU A 100 7.36 13.82 -14.09
C GLU A 100 6.83 13.33 -12.73
N THR A 101 7.70 12.87 -11.84
CA THR A 101 7.30 12.32 -10.56
C THR A 101 6.57 13.34 -9.68
N SER A 102 6.97 14.63 -9.72
CA SER A 102 6.33 15.69 -8.92
C SER A 102 4.97 16.16 -9.45
N VAL A 103 4.68 15.96 -10.73
CA VAL A 103 3.48 16.52 -11.37
C VAL A 103 2.49 15.43 -11.78
N VAL A 104 2.99 14.22 -12.05
CA VAL A 104 2.16 13.11 -12.55
C VAL A 104 1.99 12.01 -11.52
N ASP A 105 3.10 11.38 -11.10
CA ASP A 105 3.02 10.07 -10.43
C ASP A 105 2.35 10.14 -9.05
N ILE A 106 2.86 10.98 -8.15
CA ILE A 106 2.30 11.12 -6.80
C ILE A 106 0.91 11.76 -6.83
N VAL A 107 0.73 12.78 -7.68
CA VAL A 107 -0.56 13.47 -7.86
C VAL A 107 -1.60 12.51 -8.36
N THR A 108 -1.32 11.75 -9.42
CA THR A 108 -2.24 10.75 -9.97
C THR A 108 -2.55 9.65 -8.95
N GLY A 109 -1.55 9.19 -8.20
CA GLY A 109 -1.76 8.21 -7.12
C GLY A 109 -2.73 8.72 -6.06
N ALA A 110 -2.60 9.98 -5.65
CA ALA A 110 -3.51 10.63 -4.72
C ALA A 110 -4.94 10.79 -5.31
N ASP A 111 -5.05 11.19 -6.58
CA ASP A 111 -6.34 11.40 -7.26
C ASP A 111 -7.10 10.08 -7.46
N VAL A 112 -6.41 9.00 -7.85
CA VAL A 112 -7.01 7.66 -7.98
C VAL A 112 -7.50 7.16 -6.61
N LEU A 113 -6.67 7.31 -5.56
CA LEU A 113 -7.08 6.92 -4.20
C LEU A 113 -8.28 7.71 -3.71
N GLU A 114 -8.37 9.01 -4.01
CA GLU A 114 -9.53 9.84 -3.68
C GLU A 114 -10.78 9.39 -4.42
N TYR A 115 -10.67 9.14 -5.73
CA TYR A 115 -11.76 8.65 -6.55
C TYR A 115 -12.30 7.31 -6.04
N ASP A 116 -11.44 6.32 -5.84
CA ASP A 116 -11.83 4.98 -5.33
C ASP A 116 -12.43 5.07 -3.92
N THR A 117 -11.92 5.98 -3.10
CA THR A 117 -12.47 6.25 -1.76
C THR A 117 -13.90 6.79 -1.85
N GLY A 118 -14.20 7.64 -2.83
CA GLY A 118 -15.54 8.14 -3.11
C GLY A 118 -16.51 7.04 -3.52
N LEU A 119 -16.05 6.07 -4.28
CA LEU A 119 -16.85 4.93 -4.71
C LEU A 119 -17.25 3.98 -3.57
N ALA A 120 -16.52 3.97 -2.46
CA ALA A 120 -16.77 3.04 -1.34
C ALA A 120 -18.19 3.15 -0.75
N SER A 121 -18.82 4.33 -0.82
CA SER A 121 -20.20 4.56 -0.39
C SER A 121 -21.23 4.42 -1.51
N ALA A 122 -20.78 4.32 -2.77
CA ALA A 122 -21.61 4.22 -3.96
C ALA A 122 -21.71 2.79 -4.51
N ILE A 123 -21.07 1.81 -3.86
CA ILE A 123 -21.19 0.40 -4.24
C ILE A 123 -22.62 -0.05 -3.95
N GLU A 124 -23.43 -0.06 -4.98
CA GLU A 124 -24.77 -0.61 -4.97
C GLU A 124 -24.68 -2.12 -5.22
N GLY A 125 -24.74 -2.90 -4.16
CA GLY A 125 -25.04 -4.32 -4.26
C GLY A 125 -26.53 -4.50 -4.13
N THR A 126 -27.22 -4.97 -5.16
CA THR A 126 -28.62 -5.35 -5.03
C THR A 126 -28.73 -6.59 -4.13
N SER A 127 -29.67 -6.60 -3.19
CA SER A 127 -29.94 -7.77 -2.33
C SER A 127 -30.34 -9.01 -3.14
N ASP A 128 -30.72 -8.81 -4.40
CA ASP A 128 -31.10 -9.85 -5.35
C ASP A 128 -29.90 -10.68 -5.84
N GLU A 129 -28.74 -10.07 -6.04
CA GLU A 129 -27.52 -10.84 -6.41
C GLU A 129 -27.09 -11.80 -5.32
N ARG A 130 -27.28 -11.48 -4.05
CA ARG A 130 -27.03 -12.40 -2.94
C ARG A 130 -28.06 -13.53 -2.87
N ARG A 131 -29.29 -13.32 -3.32
CA ARG A 131 -30.34 -14.35 -3.40
C ARG A 131 -30.08 -15.31 -4.55
N VAL A 132 -29.76 -14.79 -5.75
CA VAL A 132 -29.45 -15.61 -6.93
C VAL A 132 -28.27 -16.55 -6.64
N GLY A 133 -27.21 -16.07 -6.00
CA GLY A 133 -26.08 -16.93 -5.62
C GLY A 133 -26.44 -18.05 -4.62
N LYS A 134 -27.40 -17.85 -3.73
CA LYS A 134 -27.86 -18.87 -2.79
C LYS A 134 -28.83 -19.86 -3.43
N GLU A 135 -29.68 -19.44 -4.34
CA GLU A 135 -30.61 -20.29 -5.05
C GLU A 135 -29.91 -21.26 -6.00
N TRP A 136 -28.81 -20.83 -6.63
CA TRP A 136 -28.01 -21.71 -7.49
C TRP A 136 -27.31 -22.84 -6.72
N ILE A 137 -26.89 -22.59 -5.48
CA ILE A 137 -26.24 -23.61 -4.63
C ILE A 137 -27.25 -24.63 -4.11
N SER A 138 -28.54 -24.26 -3.99
CA SER A 138 -29.60 -25.18 -3.52
C SER A 138 -30.22 -26.03 -4.61
N LEU A 139 -29.91 -25.79 -5.89
CA LEU A 139 -30.47 -26.54 -7.04
C LEU A 139 -29.53 -27.62 -7.60
N TRP A 140 -28.33 -27.80 -7.02
CA TRP A 140 -27.44 -28.91 -7.37
C TRP A 140 -27.59 -30.02 -6.35
N PRO A 141 -27.95 -31.25 -6.80
CA PRO A 141 -28.08 -32.42 -5.94
C PRO A 141 -26.72 -32.90 -5.41
#